data_29087d95b10308d885edbb1c0186b0b9
#
_entry.id   29087d95b10308d885edbb1c0186b0b9
#
_cell.length_a   1.000
_cell.length_b   1.000
_cell.length_c   1.000
_cell.angle_alpha   90.00
_cell.angle_beta   90.00
_cell.angle_gamma   90.00
#
_symmetry.space_group_name_H-M   'P 1'
#
loop_
_entity.id
_entity.type
_entity.pdbx_description
1 polymer ?
#
loop_
_entity_poly.entity_id
_entity_poly.type
_entity_poly.pdbx_seq_one_letter_code
_entity_poly.pdbx_strand_id
1 'polypeptide(L)'
;KDITIGGITINNQIYSDADIQILDATDADVALDTYFSATMSKPVILFLTGTAHNFTTTGVKSISNDVIIIGRYDDEQVTLRPINCWKSCKGKLLFKNIKIDLSDLNGGSNAGYFINNAGVISKGDFTDICIDNCLIANVLKPIYYDAAQKTYFGIDNISVQDTRIEVNAIKIALINIYKGFNLGDYKTFNFKNNIVYSQTPQEGVQILNWATGNIPLSDGVLSAEIINNTFVNMIGSNIFFRYQKGTSLTISKNIFDVSPEAEFGSYYYSFLESCTPQIDVTDNIVYGLTKNWNYYHTSSLVKEPTSGNNITKHATAPITQYDYVNGIFTLASDVAGYGATIE
;
A
#
# COMPACT_ATOMS: atom_id res chain seq x y z
N LYS A 1 9.01 -3.45 -22.06
CA LYS A 1 9.23 -2.23 -22.91
C LYS A 1 10.31 -1.39 -22.27
N ASP A 2 11.40 -1.10 -22.98
CA ASP A 2 12.49 -0.28 -22.46
C ASP A 2 11.98 1.09 -22.00
N ILE A 3 12.36 1.49 -20.81
CA ILE A 3 12.12 2.85 -20.33
C ILE A 3 13.19 3.74 -20.96
N THR A 4 12.79 4.68 -21.81
CA THR A 4 13.70 5.59 -22.48
C THR A 4 14.26 6.59 -21.48
N ILE A 5 15.59 6.69 -21.38
CA ILE A 5 16.29 7.61 -20.49
C ILE A 5 16.52 8.93 -21.24
N GLY A 6 15.90 10.00 -20.76
CA GLY A 6 16.05 11.35 -21.33
C GLY A 6 14.73 12.10 -21.24
N GLY A 7 14.62 13.12 -20.40
CA GLY A 7 13.39 13.88 -20.18
C GLY A 7 12.26 13.02 -19.64
N ILE A 8 12.54 12.15 -18.65
CA ILE A 8 11.60 11.13 -18.16
C ILE A 8 10.41 11.79 -17.51
N THR A 9 9.21 11.47 -18.01
CA THR A 9 7.95 11.80 -17.34
C THR A 9 7.49 10.61 -16.52
N ILE A 10 7.42 10.77 -15.20
CA ILE A 10 6.93 9.77 -14.28
C ILE A 10 5.74 10.35 -13.53
N ASN A 11 4.58 9.70 -13.61
CA ASN A 11 3.34 10.17 -12.98
C ASN A 11 3.03 11.66 -13.29
N ASN A 12 3.16 12.06 -14.55
CA ASN A 12 2.97 13.43 -15.04
C ASN A 12 3.97 14.48 -14.51
N GLN A 13 5.03 14.07 -13.85
CA GLN A 13 6.11 14.95 -13.42
C GLN A 13 7.34 14.77 -14.30
N ILE A 14 7.93 15.87 -14.78
CA ILE A 14 9.15 15.86 -15.55
C ILE A 14 10.34 16.00 -14.60
N TYR A 15 11.26 15.06 -14.67
CA TYR A 15 12.51 15.06 -13.89
C TYR A 15 13.69 15.41 -14.81
N SER A 16 13.91 16.70 -15.08
CA SER A 16 14.94 17.18 -16.02
C SER A 16 16.34 17.26 -15.39
N ASP A 17 16.42 17.39 -14.08
CA ASP A 17 17.65 17.60 -13.30
C ASP A 17 17.90 16.52 -12.24
N ALA A 18 17.21 15.40 -12.35
CA ALA A 18 17.43 14.25 -11.47
C ALA A 18 18.83 13.62 -11.69
N ASP A 19 19.37 13.05 -10.63
CA ASP A 19 20.50 12.13 -10.73
C ASP A 19 19.96 10.76 -11.17
N ILE A 20 20.31 10.35 -12.39
CA ILE A 20 19.82 9.13 -13.02
C ILE A 20 20.93 8.10 -13.08
N GLN A 21 20.70 6.92 -12.51
CA GLN A 21 21.64 5.82 -12.53
C GLN A 21 20.98 4.57 -13.13
N ILE A 22 21.76 3.81 -13.89
CA ILE A 22 21.39 2.48 -14.37
C ILE A 22 22.29 1.49 -13.66
N LEU A 23 21.70 0.58 -12.90
CA LEU A 23 22.40 -0.36 -12.05
C LEU A 23 22.06 -1.79 -12.48
N ASP A 24 23.10 -2.62 -12.55
CA ASP A 24 23.00 -4.03 -12.92
C ASP A 24 23.49 -4.92 -11.75
N ALA A 25 22.69 -5.89 -11.36
CA ALA A 25 22.99 -6.84 -10.28
C ALA A 25 23.32 -8.24 -10.79
N THR A 26 23.96 -8.39 -11.93
CA THR A 26 24.26 -9.71 -12.53
C THR A 26 25.38 -10.48 -11.84
N ASP A 27 26.34 -9.82 -11.23
CA ASP A 27 27.55 -10.46 -10.67
C ASP A 27 27.56 -10.53 -9.14
N ALA A 28 26.94 -9.57 -8.46
CA ALA A 28 26.86 -9.49 -6.99
C ALA A 28 25.67 -8.63 -6.55
N ASP A 29 25.32 -8.73 -5.27
CA ASP A 29 24.35 -7.82 -4.68
C ASP A 29 24.83 -6.37 -4.76
N VAL A 30 23.93 -5.44 -5.08
CA VAL A 30 24.21 -4.02 -5.24
C VAL A 30 23.59 -3.24 -4.09
N ALA A 31 24.42 -2.54 -3.30
CA ALA A 31 23.96 -1.68 -2.22
C ALA A 31 23.54 -0.31 -2.75
N LEU A 32 22.31 0.12 -2.43
CA LEU A 32 21.74 1.39 -2.89
C LEU A 32 21.97 2.55 -1.91
N ASP A 33 22.51 2.31 -0.72
CA ASP A 33 22.61 3.30 0.36
C ASP A 33 23.40 4.55 -0.04
N THR A 34 24.36 4.41 -0.95
CA THR A 34 25.20 5.53 -1.41
C THR A 34 24.46 6.57 -2.23
N TYR A 35 23.29 6.23 -2.76
CA TYR A 35 22.47 7.14 -3.58
C TYR A 35 21.55 8.03 -2.75
N PHE A 36 21.38 7.72 -1.47
CA PHE A 36 20.41 8.39 -0.60
C PHE A 36 21.10 9.08 0.57
N SER A 37 20.67 10.30 0.92
CA SER A 37 21.18 11.02 2.07
C SER A 37 20.21 12.06 2.62
N ALA A 38 20.52 12.58 3.80
CA ALA A 38 19.81 13.69 4.42
C ALA A 38 19.99 15.04 3.69
N THR A 39 20.90 15.10 2.72
CA THR A 39 21.28 16.34 2.01
C THR A 39 21.22 16.20 0.50
N MET A 40 20.25 15.41 0.00
CA MET A 40 20.03 15.26 -1.43
C MET A 40 19.59 16.59 -2.05
N SER A 41 20.39 17.12 -2.96
CA SER A 41 20.10 18.37 -3.67
C SER A 41 19.18 18.17 -4.89
N LYS A 42 19.05 16.93 -5.35
CA LYS A 42 18.29 16.54 -6.53
C LYS A 42 17.48 15.28 -6.28
N PRO A 43 16.40 15.06 -7.01
CA PRO A 43 15.77 13.76 -7.12
C PRO A 43 16.75 12.70 -7.60
N VAL A 44 16.59 11.46 -7.11
CA VAL A 44 17.39 10.31 -7.55
C VAL A 44 16.46 9.32 -8.24
N ILE A 45 16.83 8.91 -9.45
CA ILE A 45 16.13 7.91 -10.23
C ILE A 45 17.06 6.74 -10.50
N LEU A 46 16.71 5.56 -10.01
CA LEU A 46 17.46 4.34 -10.20
C LEU A 46 16.69 3.41 -11.13
N PHE A 47 17.30 3.08 -12.26
CA PHE A 47 16.84 2.00 -13.12
C PHE A 47 17.62 0.74 -12.80
N LEU A 48 16.90 -0.29 -12.35
CA LEU A 48 17.48 -1.55 -11.91
C LEU A 48 17.30 -2.61 -13.00
N THR A 49 18.36 -3.39 -13.24
CA THR A 49 18.35 -4.53 -14.16
C THR A 49 19.16 -5.69 -13.55
N GLY A 50 18.92 -6.92 -14.01
CA GLY A 50 19.57 -8.13 -13.50
C GLY A 50 18.78 -8.82 -12.39
N THR A 51 18.50 -10.11 -12.59
CA THR A 51 17.72 -10.93 -11.66
C THR A 51 18.57 -11.91 -10.84
N ALA A 52 19.89 -12.00 -11.15
CA ALA A 52 20.77 -12.97 -10.50
C ALA A 52 21.05 -12.65 -9.03
N HIS A 53 21.04 -11.39 -8.67
CA HIS A 53 21.33 -10.88 -7.32
C HIS A 53 20.33 -9.81 -6.87
N ASN A 54 20.48 -9.37 -5.63
CA ASN A 54 19.56 -8.41 -5.05
C ASN A 54 20.12 -6.99 -5.12
N PHE A 55 19.21 -6.02 -5.18
CA PHE A 55 19.51 -4.66 -4.78
C PHE A 55 19.19 -4.52 -3.29
N THR A 56 20.13 -4.05 -2.49
CA THR A 56 19.99 -4.04 -1.02
C THR A 56 20.10 -2.62 -0.46
N THR A 57 19.43 -2.42 0.68
CA THR A 57 19.61 -1.22 1.51
C THR A 57 19.84 -1.64 2.95
N THR A 58 20.92 -1.15 3.58
CA THR A 58 21.29 -1.50 4.96
C THR A 58 20.60 -0.64 6.01
N GLY A 59 19.85 0.36 5.59
CA GLY A 59 19.11 1.27 6.44
C GLY A 59 19.32 2.72 6.03
N VAL A 60 18.37 3.24 5.28
CA VAL A 60 18.34 4.65 4.89
C VAL A 60 17.76 5.46 6.02
N LYS A 61 18.60 6.16 6.77
CA LYS A 61 18.18 6.93 7.96
C LYS A 61 17.53 8.27 7.62
N SER A 62 17.76 8.78 6.42
CA SER A 62 17.21 10.07 6.02
C SER A 62 17.21 10.20 4.50
N ILE A 63 16.06 10.56 3.94
CA ILE A 63 15.90 10.88 2.51
C ILE A 63 15.31 12.29 2.47
N SER A 64 15.94 13.21 1.75
CA SER A 64 15.54 14.63 1.73
C SER A 64 14.99 15.12 0.39
N ASN A 65 14.87 14.24 -0.60
CA ASN A 65 14.34 14.55 -1.93
C ASN A 65 13.64 13.31 -2.52
N ASP A 66 13.06 13.44 -3.70
CA ASP A 66 12.37 12.33 -4.36
C ASP A 66 13.33 11.18 -4.68
N VAL A 67 12.89 9.97 -4.39
CA VAL A 67 13.57 8.72 -4.73
C VAL A 67 12.64 7.86 -5.56
N ILE A 68 13.12 7.48 -6.74
CA ILE A 68 12.37 6.71 -7.72
C ILE A 68 13.19 5.48 -8.08
N ILE A 69 12.63 4.30 -7.83
CA ILE A 69 13.29 3.01 -8.11
C ILE A 69 12.41 2.23 -9.08
N ILE A 70 12.97 1.92 -10.25
CA ILE A 70 12.23 1.30 -11.34
C ILE A 70 12.99 0.08 -11.86
N GLY A 71 12.31 -1.07 -11.98
CA GLY A 71 12.78 -2.18 -12.80
C GLY A 71 12.79 -1.77 -14.26
N ARG A 72 13.92 -1.89 -14.92
CA ARG A 72 14.17 -1.33 -16.25
C ARG A 72 13.30 -2.00 -17.34
N TYR A 73 13.08 -3.29 -17.20
CA TYR A 73 12.35 -4.09 -18.16
C TYR A 73 11.09 -4.68 -17.53
N ASP A 74 9.97 -4.65 -18.24
CA ASP A 74 8.68 -5.12 -17.72
C ASP A 74 8.65 -6.64 -17.52
N ASP A 75 9.46 -7.39 -18.28
CA ASP A 75 9.57 -8.84 -18.22
C ASP A 75 10.69 -9.34 -17.28
N GLU A 76 11.42 -8.44 -16.63
CA GLU A 76 12.50 -8.72 -15.71
C GLU A 76 12.15 -8.27 -14.29
N GLN A 77 11.85 -9.22 -13.42
CA GLN A 77 11.54 -8.89 -12.03
C GLN A 77 12.82 -8.82 -11.18
N VAL A 78 13.40 -7.64 -11.09
CA VAL A 78 14.52 -7.37 -10.19
C VAL A 78 14.05 -7.30 -8.74
N THR A 79 14.90 -7.66 -7.78
CA THR A 79 14.55 -7.70 -6.36
C THR A 79 15.27 -6.62 -5.58
N LEU A 80 14.48 -5.76 -4.92
CA LEU A 80 14.92 -4.90 -3.84
C LEU A 80 14.73 -5.65 -2.51
N ARG A 81 15.82 -5.84 -1.77
CA ARG A 81 15.83 -6.53 -0.49
C ARG A 81 16.36 -5.60 0.62
N PRO A 82 15.48 -4.85 1.28
CA PRO A 82 15.89 -3.98 2.37
C PRO A 82 16.29 -4.83 3.59
N ILE A 83 17.48 -4.56 4.13
CA ILE A 83 18.01 -5.23 5.32
C ILE A 83 17.56 -4.49 6.59
N ASN A 84 17.30 -3.19 6.47
CA ASN A 84 16.76 -2.36 7.54
C ASN A 84 15.68 -1.41 7.02
N CYS A 85 14.89 -0.86 7.94
CA CYS A 85 13.81 0.07 7.57
C CYS A 85 14.37 1.41 7.06
N TRP A 86 13.64 2.00 6.13
CA TRP A 86 13.87 3.36 5.67
C TRP A 86 13.25 4.33 6.68
N LYS A 87 14.04 5.28 7.18
CA LYS A 87 13.61 6.25 8.20
C LYS A 87 13.65 7.67 7.67
N SER A 88 12.77 8.52 8.21
CA SER A 88 12.78 9.97 7.92
C SER A 88 12.74 10.30 6.42
N CYS A 89 11.90 9.58 5.70
CA CYS A 89 11.74 9.78 4.26
C CYS A 89 10.92 11.04 3.99
N LYS A 90 11.50 11.97 3.22
CA LYS A 90 10.86 13.18 2.69
C LYS A 90 10.85 13.13 1.17
N GLY A 91 9.88 13.80 0.56
CA GLY A 91 9.71 13.77 -0.88
C GLY A 91 8.91 12.55 -1.36
N LYS A 92 8.86 12.34 -2.66
CA LYS A 92 8.17 11.22 -3.27
C LYS A 92 9.03 9.96 -3.20
N LEU A 93 8.44 8.88 -2.72
CA LEU A 93 8.98 7.53 -2.84
C LEU A 93 8.15 6.79 -3.90
N LEU A 94 8.78 6.42 -5.00
CA LEU A 94 8.14 5.64 -6.05
C LEU A 94 8.90 4.35 -6.28
N PHE A 95 8.18 3.23 -6.23
CA PHE A 95 8.66 1.90 -6.58
C PHE A 95 7.83 1.37 -7.75
N LYS A 96 8.51 0.94 -8.81
CA LYS A 96 7.81 0.47 -10.01
C LYS A 96 8.52 -0.73 -10.64
N ASN A 97 7.74 -1.71 -11.09
CA ASN A 97 8.21 -2.90 -11.80
C ASN A 97 9.27 -3.70 -11.04
N ILE A 98 9.21 -3.77 -9.72
CA ILE A 98 10.19 -4.50 -8.90
C ILE A 98 9.50 -5.44 -7.90
N LYS A 99 10.23 -6.48 -7.49
CA LYS A 99 9.93 -7.23 -6.29
C LYS A 99 10.56 -6.53 -5.09
N ILE A 100 9.79 -6.30 -4.03
CA ILE A 100 10.27 -5.81 -2.74
C ILE A 100 10.14 -6.98 -1.76
N ASP A 101 11.25 -7.59 -1.39
CA ASP A 101 11.28 -8.72 -0.46
C ASP A 101 11.62 -8.25 0.96
N LEU A 102 10.64 -8.33 1.87
CA LEU A 102 10.75 -7.83 3.23
C LEU A 102 11.24 -8.89 4.23
N SER A 103 11.71 -10.05 3.76
CA SER A 103 12.11 -11.17 4.62
C SER A 103 13.20 -10.80 5.63
N ASP A 104 14.19 -9.98 5.27
CA ASP A 104 15.26 -9.57 6.17
C ASP A 104 14.83 -8.59 7.25
N LEU A 105 13.84 -7.76 6.98
CA LEU A 105 13.26 -6.86 7.98
C LEU A 105 12.57 -7.61 9.10
N ASN A 106 12.06 -8.79 8.83
CA ASN A 106 11.26 -9.56 9.78
C ASN A 106 12.10 -10.28 10.84
N GLY A 107 13.41 -10.46 10.59
CA GLY A 107 14.35 -11.15 11.49
C GLY A 107 15.16 -10.25 12.44
N GLY A 108 15.08 -8.93 12.28
CA GLY A 108 15.92 -7.97 12.99
C GLY A 108 15.29 -7.39 14.26
N SER A 109 16.13 -6.91 15.18
CA SER A 109 15.72 -6.22 16.42
C SER A 109 15.01 -4.88 16.19
N ASN A 110 15.06 -4.31 14.98
CA ASN A 110 14.37 -3.09 14.55
C ASN A 110 13.12 -3.39 13.72
N ALA A 111 12.58 -4.53 13.94
CA ALA A 111 11.35 -5.11 13.46
C ALA A 111 10.55 -4.33 12.41
N GLY A 112 10.82 -4.62 11.17
CA GLY A 112 9.80 -5.04 10.25
C GLY A 112 9.05 -3.99 9.44
N TYR A 113 9.09 -2.72 9.73
CA TYR A 113 8.46 -1.68 8.88
C TYR A 113 9.36 -1.37 7.68
N PHE A 114 8.81 -1.37 6.47
CA PHE A 114 9.64 -0.98 5.32
C PHE A 114 9.95 0.52 5.36
N ILE A 115 8.94 1.37 5.48
CA ILE A 115 9.08 2.81 5.64
C ILE A 115 8.61 3.20 7.03
N ASN A 116 9.53 3.67 7.87
CA ASN A 116 9.26 4.06 9.24
C ASN A 116 9.58 5.55 9.46
N ASN A 117 8.57 6.38 9.38
CA ASN A 117 8.70 7.82 9.61
C ASN A 117 8.47 8.23 11.08
N ALA A 118 8.47 7.27 12.01
CA ALA A 118 8.27 7.54 13.42
C ALA A 118 9.46 8.28 14.04
N GLY A 119 9.23 9.51 14.49
CA GLY A 119 10.13 10.23 15.41
C GLY A 119 11.19 11.14 14.78
N VAL A 120 11.29 11.30 13.44
CA VAL A 120 12.41 12.03 12.83
C VAL A 120 11.99 13.06 11.77
N ILE A 121 10.71 13.12 11.41
CA ILE A 121 10.20 14.08 10.42
C ILE A 121 9.79 15.38 11.14
N SER A 122 10.13 16.52 10.55
CA SER A 122 9.86 17.84 11.10
C SER A 122 8.52 18.38 10.60
N LYS A 123 7.95 19.34 11.31
CA LYS A 123 6.74 20.01 10.87
C LYS A 123 6.97 20.72 9.53
N GLY A 124 6.07 20.48 8.58
CA GLY A 124 6.16 21.04 7.23
C GLY A 124 6.92 20.16 6.23
N ASP A 125 7.49 19.04 6.66
CA ASP A 125 8.00 18.04 5.72
C ASP A 125 6.85 17.27 5.07
N PHE A 126 7.06 16.84 3.83
CA PHE A 126 6.09 16.06 3.07
C PHE A 126 6.71 14.78 2.54
N THR A 127 5.90 13.72 2.52
CA THR A 127 6.24 12.42 1.94
C THR A 127 5.07 11.91 1.11
N ASP A 128 5.33 11.49 -0.11
CA ASP A 128 4.37 10.77 -0.94
C ASP A 128 4.84 9.36 -1.19
N ILE A 129 3.91 8.41 -1.30
CA ILE A 129 4.23 7.00 -1.54
C ILE A 129 3.46 6.52 -2.76
N CYS A 130 4.19 6.03 -3.74
CA CYS A 130 3.65 5.40 -4.93
C CYS A 130 4.29 4.03 -5.13
N ILE A 131 3.46 3.00 -5.22
CA ILE A 131 3.87 1.61 -5.52
C ILE A 131 3.05 1.17 -6.72
N ASP A 132 3.73 0.82 -7.81
CA ASP A 132 3.10 0.56 -9.09
C ASP A 132 3.73 -0.68 -9.74
N ASN A 133 2.90 -1.62 -10.13
CA ASN A 133 3.30 -2.87 -10.77
C ASN A 133 4.44 -3.60 -10.03
N CYS A 134 4.29 -3.77 -8.72
CA CYS A 134 5.26 -4.43 -7.86
C CYS A 134 4.75 -5.78 -7.32
N LEU A 135 5.69 -6.58 -6.80
CA LEU A 135 5.38 -7.68 -5.89
C LEU A 135 6.00 -7.34 -4.53
N ILE A 136 5.19 -7.14 -3.50
CA ILE A 136 5.68 -6.98 -2.14
C ILE A 136 5.53 -8.31 -1.43
N ALA A 137 6.64 -8.97 -1.14
CA ALA A 137 6.67 -10.30 -0.54
C ALA A 137 7.04 -10.25 0.95
N ASN A 138 6.57 -11.24 1.69
CA ASN A 138 6.89 -11.43 3.11
C ASN A 138 6.47 -10.29 4.03
N VAL A 139 5.28 -9.76 3.85
CA VAL A 139 4.76 -8.67 4.68
C VAL A 139 4.31 -9.22 6.04
N LEU A 140 5.07 -8.90 7.10
CA LEU A 140 4.74 -9.23 8.50
C LEU A 140 4.44 -7.98 9.34
N LYS A 141 4.80 -6.80 8.86
CA LYS A 141 4.61 -5.51 9.51
C LYS A 141 4.10 -4.48 8.50
N PRO A 142 3.56 -3.35 8.92
CA PRO A 142 3.15 -2.30 8.00
C PRO A 142 4.23 -1.93 6.98
N ILE A 143 3.81 -1.78 5.73
CA ILE A 143 4.68 -1.26 4.66
C ILE A 143 5.07 0.18 5.00
N TYR A 144 4.12 0.97 5.47
CA TYR A 144 4.34 2.32 5.98
C TYR A 144 3.86 2.46 7.43
N TYR A 145 4.67 3.14 8.25
CA TYR A 145 4.40 3.35 9.67
C TYR A 145 4.90 4.71 10.15
N ASP A 146 4.04 5.46 10.85
CA ASP A 146 4.43 6.69 11.54
C ASP A 146 3.77 6.87 12.92
N ALA A 147 3.19 5.81 13.46
CA ALA A 147 2.33 5.87 14.65
C ALA A 147 3.03 6.44 15.91
N ALA A 148 4.37 6.36 15.98
CA ALA A 148 5.14 6.95 17.08
C ALA A 148 5.59 8.39 16.81
N GLN A 149 5.26 8.97 15.65
CA GLN A 149 5.65 10.33 15.30
C GLN A 149 4.97 11.35 16.23
N LYS A 150 5.76 12.24 16.81
CA LYS A 150 5.27 13.30 17.71
C LYS A 150 4.94 14.60 16.99
N THR A 151 5.54 14.82 15.83
CA THR A 151 5.39 16.04 15.04
C THR A 151 4.50 15.77 13.85
N TYR A 152 3.56 16.68 13.56
CA TYR A 152 2.72 16.61 12.37
C TYR A 152 3.52 16.93 11.12
N PHE A 153 3.32 16.14 10.07
CA PHE A 153 3.88 16.37 8.75
C PHE A 153 2.83 16.02 7.68
N GLY A 154 3.14 16.23 6.40
CA GLY A 154 2.22 16.03 5.30
C GLY A 154 2.49 14.74 4.53
N ILE A 155 1.41 14.04 4.19
CA ILE A 155 1.37 13.08 3.10
C ILE A 155 0.22 13.52 2.20
N ASP A 156 0.54 13.88 0.96
CA ASP A 156 -0.49 14.34 0.04
C ASP A 156 -1.11 13.19 -0.76
N ASN A 157 -0.30 12.17 -1.06
CA ASN A 157 -0.79 11.04 -1.82
C ASN A 157 -0.15 9.73 -1.36
N ILE A 158 -0.98 8.70 -1.21
CA ILE A 158 -0.56 7.30 -1.17
C ILE A 158 -1.28 6.57 -2.30
N SER A 159 -0.52 5.99 -3.21
CA SER A 159 -1.05 5.22 -4.33
C SER A 159 -0.38 3.85 -4.38
N VAL A 160 -1.18 2.79 -4.32
CA VAL A 160 -0.75 1.42 -4.56
C VAL A 160 -1.62 0.85 -5.67
N GLN A 161 -1.01 0.53 -6.79
CA GLN A 161 -1.75 0.04 -7.95
C GLN A 161 -1.02 -1.09 -8.68
N ASP A 162 -1.77 -1.95 -9.34
CA ASP A 162 -1.24 -3.05 -10.15
C ASP A 162 -0.23 -3.92 -9.38
N THR A 163 -0.40 -4.05 -8.06
CA THR A 163 0.60 -4.61 -7.15
C THR A 163 0.08 -5.87 -6.48
N ARG A 164 0.96 -6.87 -6.37
CA ARG A 164 0.73 -8.09 -5.60
C ARG A 164 1.35 -7.94 -4.23
N ILE A 165 0.61 -8.25 -3.17
CA ILE A 165 1.06 -8.11 -1.77
C ILE A 165 0.84 -9.43 -1.04
N GLU A 166 1.92 -10.10 -0.73
CA GLU A 166 1.91 -11.33 0.07
C GLU A 166 1.98 -11.00 1.56
N VAL A 167 0.90 -11.27 2.29
CA VAL A 167 0.79 -10.99 3.71
C VAL A 167 0.94 -12.28 4.52
N ASN A 168 1.86 -12.29 5.46
CA ASN A 168 2.15 -13.41 6.34
C ASN A 168 1.90 -13.09 7.83
N ALA A 169 1.19 -12.00 8.11
CA ALA A 169 0.88 -11.53 9.46
C ALA A 169 -0.57 -11.80 9.86
N ILE A 170 -0.80 -12.16 11.10
CA ILE A 170 -2.15 -12.46 11.62
C ILE A 170 -3.00 -11.19 11.78
N LYS A 171 -2.38 -10.10 12.23
CA LYS A 171 -3.06 -8.79 12.43
C LYS A 171 -2.12 -7.68 11.98
N ILE A 172 -2.52 -6.90 10.98
CA ILE A 172 -1.68 -5.88 10.37
C ILE A 172 -2.50 -4.76 9.74
N ALA A 173 -1.99 -3.54 9.81
CA ALA A 173 -2.38 -2.47 8.89
C ALA A 173 -1.27 -2.31 7.85
N LEU A 174 -1.57 -2.44 6.57
CA LEU A 174 -0.57 -2.29 5.50
C LEU A 174 0.02 -0.88 5.50
N ILE A 175 -0.86 0.12 5.64
CA ILE A 175 -0.50 1.53 5.78
C ILE A 175 -1.04 1.99 7.13
N ASN A 176 -0.13 2.32 8.06
CA ASN A 176 -0.48 2.74 9.40
C ASN A 176 -0.01 4.17 9.66
N ILE A 177 -0.95 5.11 9.60
CA ILE A 177 -0.69 6.54 9.68
C ILE A 177 -1.20 7.09 11.02
N TYR A 178 -0.37 7.89 11.65
CA TYR A 178 -0.70 8.58 12.89
C TYR A 178 -0.68 10.10 12.73
N LYS A 179 0.37 10.68 12.14
CA LYS A 179 0.55 12.12 11.98
C LYS A 179 0.63 12.59 10.53
N GLY A 180 0.91 11.71 9.59
CA GLY A 180 1.23 12.06 8.22
C GLY A 180 0.12 12.76 7.45
N PHE A 181 -1.15 12.46 7.75
CA PHE A 181 -2.28 13.12 7.08
C PHE A 181 -2.74 14.42 7.74
N ASN A 182 -1.98 14.98 8.67
CA ASN A 182 -2.44 16.11 9.46
C ASN A 182 -1.98 17.48 8.95
N LEU A 183 -1.15 17.51 7.92
CA LEU A 183 -0.75 18.73 7.21
C LEU A 183 -1.10 18.64 5.73
N GLY A 184 -1.35 19.77 5.10
CA GLY A 184 -1.77 19.87 3.70
C GLY A 184 -3.29 19.96 3.54
N ASP A 185 -3.71 20.51 2.41
CA ASP A 185 -5.12 20.89 2.18
C ASP A 185 -5.94 19.75 1.57
N TYR A 186 -5.31 18.90 0.76
CA TYR A 186 -5.97 17.80 0.07
C TYR A 186 -5.10 16.55 0.02
N LYS A 187 -5.72 15.41 0.29
CA LYS A 187 -5.03 14.13 0.39
C LYS A 187 -5.75 13.04 -0.37
N THR A 188 -4.99 12.17 -1.01
CA THR A 188 -5.55 11.04 -1.73
C THR A 188 -4.98 9.71 -1.22
N PHE A 189 -5.84 8.71 -1.16
CA PHE A 189 -5.46 7.32 -0.95
C PHE A 189 -6.06 6.48 -2.08
N ASN A 190 -5.22 5.96 -2.94
CA ASN A 190 -5.62 5.13 -4.06
C ASN A 190 -5.07 3.71 -3.89
N PHE A 191 -5.97 2.74 -3.78
CA PHE A 191 -5.63 1.33 -3.71
C PHE A 191 -6.40 0.59 -4.79
N LYS A 192 -5.77 0.43 -5.97
CA LYS A 192 -6.47 0.01 -7.19
C LYS A 192 -5.78 -1.15 -7.89
N ASN A 193 -6.58 -2.09 -8.36
CA ASN A 193 -6.12 -3.22 -9.16
C ASN A 193 -4.99 -4.02 -8.48
N ASN A 194 -5.10 -4.23 -7.16
CA ASN A 194 -4.10 -4.98 -6.41
C ASN A 194 -4.61 -6.37 -6.04
N ILE A 195 -3.68 -7.30 -5.88
CA ILE A 195 -3.93 -8.61 -5.29
C ILE A 195 -3.27 -8.65 -3.91
N VAL A 196 -4.06 -8.77 -2.85
CA VAL A 196 -3.59 -8.94 -1.48
C VAL A 196 -3.92 -10.35 -1.03
N TYR A 197 -2.92 -11.14 -0.71
CA TYR A 197 -3.14 -12.57 -0.50
C TYR A 197 -2.27 -13.17 0.60
N SER A 198 -2.72 -14.30 1.13
CA SER A 198 -1.95 -15.22 1.95
C SER A 198 -2.32 -16.66 1.63
N GLN A 199 -1.37 -17.58 1.81
CA GLN A 199 -1.64 -19.01 1.69
C GLN A 199 -2.60 -19.51 2.77
N THR A 200 -2.56 -18.88 3.95
CA THR A 200 -3.42 -19.22 5.08
C THR A 200 -4.28 -18.02 5.45
N PRO A 201 -5.50 -18.27 5.94
CA PRO A 201 -6.39 -17.20 6.38
C PRO A 201 -5.73 -16.29 7.41
N GLN A 202 -5.81 -14.98 7.19
CA GLN A 202 -5.25 -13.95 8.04
C GLN A 202 -6.35 -13.10 8.66
N GLU A 203 -6.38 -12.99 9.97
CA GLU A 203 -7.32 -12.15 10.69
C GLU A 203 -6.81 -10.71 10.82
N GLY A 204 -7.73 -9.75 10.73
CA GLY A 204 -7.46 -8.38 11.11
C GLY A 204 -6.53 -7.60 10.18
N VAL A 205 -6.55 -7.91 8.89
CA VAL A 205 -5.80 -7.13 7.90
C VAL A 205 -6.57 -5.85 7.58
N GLN A 206 -5.89 -4.73 7.77
CA GLN A 206 -6.37 -3.39 7.42
C GLN A 206 -5.58 -2.86 6.23
N ILE A 207 -6.25 -2.24 5.28
CA ILE A 207 -5.57 -1.58 4.16
C ILE A 207 -5.00 -0.25 4.63
N LEU A 208 -5.81 0.57 5.26
CA LEU A 208 -5.40 1.84 5.87
C LEU A 208 -5.90 1.92 7.30
N ASN A 209 -5.00 2.23 8.21
CA ASN A 209 -5.34 2.64 9.56
C ASN A 209 -4.79 4.05 9.81
N TRP A 210 -5.66 5.05 9.76
CA TRP A 210 -5.37 6.39 10.22
C TRP A 210 -6.04 6.63 11.57
N ALA A 211 -5.35 6.22 12.62
CA ALA A 211 -5.86 6.23 13.98
C ALA A 211 -5.14 7.27 14.84
N THR A 212 -5.54 8.50 14.76
CA THR A 212 -5.02 9.53 15.66
C THR A 212 -6.01 9.84 16.78
N GLY A 213 -5.61 9.68 18.02
CA GLY A 213 -6.38 10.24 19.13
C GLY A 213 -6.13 11.75 19.23
N ASN A 214 -7.17 12.54 19.47
CA ASN A 214 -7.13 13.94 19.96
C ASN A 214 -6.25 14.94 19.18
N ILE A 215 -6.24 14.88 17.84
CA ILE A 215 -5.51 15.88 17.07
C ILE A 215 -6.50 16.86 16.46
N PRO A 216 -6.29 18.17 16.66
CA PRO A 216 -7.03 19.15 15.88
C PRO A 216 -6.69 18.92 14.41
N LEU A 217 -7.65 18.40 13.66
CA LEU A 217 -7.53 18.25 12.23
C LEU A 217 -7.54 19.66 11.66
N SER A 218 -6.39 20.13 11.21
CA SER A 218 -6.38 21.18 10.20
C SER A 218 -7.22 20.68 9.02
N ASP A 219 -7.73 21.53 8.21
CA ASP A 219 -8.79 21.28 7.21
C ASP A 219 -8.49 20.24 6.11
N GLY A 220 -7.45 19.44 6.27
CA GLY A 220 -7.03 18.39 5.37
C GLY A 220 -8.12 17.33 5.16
N VAL A 221 -8.43 17.04 3.93
CA VAL A 221 -9.53 16.19 3.53
C VAL A 221 -9.02 15.02 2.71
N LEU A 222 -9.28 13.80 3.21
CA LEU A 222 -8.88 12.58 2.53
C LEU A 222 -9.99 12.11 1.57
N SER A 223 -9.63 11.94 0.30
CA SER A 223 -10.39 11.17 -0.68
C SER A 223 -9.75 9.80 -0.85
N ALA A 224 -10.52 8.72 -0.66
CA ALA A 224 -10.02 7.37 -0.72
C ALA A 224 -10.77 6.51 -1.75
N GLU A 225 -10.03 5.74 -2.53
CA GLU A 225 -10.56 4.80 -3.50
C GLU A 225 -9.91 3.42 -3.34
N ILE A 226 -10.74 2.39 -3.13
CA ILE A 226 -10.35 0.98 -3.05
C ILE A 226 -11.15 0.25 -4.14
N ILE A 227 -10.56 0.10 -5.31
CA ILE A 227 -11.28 -0.30 -6.53
C ILE A 227 -10.56 -1.45 -7.25
N ASN A 228 -11.34 -2.42 -7.73
CA ASN A 228 -10.82 -3.54 -8.53
C ASN A 228 -9.71 -4.34 -7.85
N ASN A 229 -9.77 -4.52 -6.53
CA ASN A 229 -8.78 -5.35 -5.86
C ASN A 229 -9.31 -6.77 -5.64
N THR A 230 -8.38 -7.73 -5.57
CA THR A 230 -8.66 -9.11 -5.18
C THR A 230 -7.99 -9.39 -3.84
N PHE A 231 -8.79 -9.76 -2.85
CA PHE A 231 -8.33 -10.12 -1.50
C PHE A 231 -8.53 -11.61 -1.28
N VAL A 232 -7.44 -12.35 -1.09
CA VAL A 232 -7.45 -13.80 -0.92
C VAL A 232 -6.99 -14.16 0.47
N ASN A 233 -7.88 -14.77 1.26
CA ASN A 233 -7.63 -15.15 2.66
C ASN A 233 -7.25 -13.95 3.58
N MET A 234 -7.72 -12.76 3.27
CA MET A 234 -7.30 -11.50 3.93
C MET A 234 -8.36 -10.89 4.82
N ILE A 235 -9.25 -11.67 5.39
CA ILE A 235 -10.41 -11.14 6.09
C ILE A 235 -10.40 -11.52 7.55
N GLY A 236 -10.64 -10.54 8.38
CA GLY A 236 -10.74 -10.76 9.79
C GLY A 236 -11.87 -10.01 10.47
N SER A 237 -11.94 -10.17 11.77
CA SER A 237 -12.92 -9.52 12.64
C SER A 237 -12.65 -8.03 12.88
N ASN A 238 -11.65 -7.45 12.23
CA ASN A 238 -11.19 -6.08 12.47
C ASN A 238 -11.57 -5.12 11.33
N ILE A 239 -11.39 -3.83 11.62
CA ILE A 239 -11.68 -2.73 10.70
C ILE A 239 -10.75 -2.83 9.49
N PHE A 240 -11.35 -3.03 8.32
CA PHE A 240 -10.63 -3.13 7.05
C PHE A 240 -10.04 -1.78 6.61
N PHE A 241 -10.76 -0.70 6.83
CA PHE A 241 -10.36 0.65 6.49
C PHE A 241 -10.79 1.63 7.58
N ARG A 242 -9.83 2.37 8.12
CA ARG A 242 -10.08 3.34 9.18
C ARG A 242 -9.43 4.67 8.86
N TYR A 243 -10.21 5.75 8.94
CA TYR A 243 -9.69 7.11 8.81
C TYR A 243 -10.46 8.14 9.64
N GLN A 244 -9.79 9.24 9.92
CA GLN A 244 -10.26 10.26 10.87
C GLN A 244 -11.18 11.29 10.23
N LYS A 245 -10.81 11.78 9.05
CA LYS A 245 -11.57 12.81 8.34
C LYS A 245 -11.42 12.61 6.83
N GLY A 246 -12.53 12.61 6.11
CA GLY A 246 -12.51 12.43 4.66
C GLY A 246 -13.65 13.13 3.97
N THR A 247 -13.52 13.40 2.67
CA THR A 247 -14.59 13.88 1.79
C THR A 247 -15.31 12.76 1.11
N SER A 248 -14.56 11.72 0.71
CA SER A 248 -15.16 10.61 -0.03
C SER A 248 -14.42 9.31 0.24
N LEU A 249 -15.17 8.21 0.20
CA LEU A 249 -14.67 6.86 0.19
C LEU A 249 -15.42 6.05 -0.85
N THR A 250 -14.71 5.50 -1.83
CA THR A 250 -15.25 4.56 -2.80
C THR A 250 -14.65 3.18 -2.58
N ILE A 251 -15.50 2.18 -2.37
CA ILE A 251 -15.11 0.77 -2.30
C ILE A 251 -15.93 0.02 -3.34
N SER A 252 -15.34 -0.29 -4.50
CA SER A 252 -16.10 -0.87 -5.59
C SER A 252 -15.33 -1.91 -6.40
N LYS A 253 -16.10 -2.85 -6.98
CA LYS A 253 -15.61 -3.89 -7.88
C LYS A 253 -14.48 -4.75 -7.29
N ASN A 254 -14.42 -4.88 -5.96
CA ASN A 254 -13.47 -5.74 -5.32
C ASN A 254 -14.00 -7.17 -5.19
N ILE A 255 -13.09 -8.12 -5.20
CA ILE A 255 -13.35 -9.53 -4.89
C ILE A 255 -12.72 -9.84 -3.53
N PHE A 256 -13.52 -10.44 -2.65
CA PHE A 256 -13.08 -10.97 -1.37
C PHE A 256 -13.30 -12.47 -1.37
N ASP A 257 -12.25 -13.22 -1.61
CA ASP A 257 -12.26 -14.68 -1.61
C ASP A 257 -11.68 -15.20 -0.31
N VAL A 258 -12.54 -15.80 0.49
CA VAL A 258 -12.17 -16.34 1.79
C VAL A 258 -12.34 -17.85 1.77
N SER A 259 -11.35 -18.57 2.28
CA SER A 259 -11.50 -20.00 2.46
C SER A 259 -12.76 -20.31 3.29
N PRO A 260 -13.66 -21.17 2.81
CA PRO A 260 -14.89 -21.50 3.53
C PRO A 260 -14.65 -22.19 4.88
N GLU A 261 -13.45 -22.68 5.13
CA GLU A 261 -13.06 -23.28 6.40
C GLU A 261 -12.69 -22.26 7.47
N ALA A 262 -12.55 -20.98 7.09
CA ALA A 262 -12.19 -19.93 8.03
C ALA A 262 -13.45 -19.26 8.58
N GLU A 263 -13.65 -19.35 9.88
CA GLU A 263 -14.65 -18.57 10.61
C GLU A 263 -14.21 -17.10 10.70
N PHE A 264 -14.32 -16.35 9.61
CA PHE A 264 -14.03 -14.94 9.64
C PHE A 264 -15.20 -14.11 10.16
N GLY A 265 -14.82 -13.08 10.91
CA GLY A 265 -15.75 -12.08 11.38
C GLY A 265 -16.31 -11.19 10.28
N SER A 266 -16.83 -10.05 10.66
CA SER A 266 -17.42 -9.07 9.74
C SER A 266 -16.38 -8.13 9.19
N TYR A 267 -16.61 -7.63 7.97
CA TYR A 267 -15.86 -6.47 7.47
C TYR A 267 -16.32 -5.20 8.13
N TYR A 268 -15.36 -4.31 8.40
CA TYR A 268 -15.66 -3.00 8.94
C TYR A 268 -14.87 -1.93 8.21
N TYR A 269 -15.50 -0.81 7.98
CA TYR A 269 -14.85 0.46 7.78
C TYR A 269 -15.32 1.43 8.86
N SER A 270 -14.45 2.31 9.31
CA SER A 270 -14.70 3.18 10.46
C SER A 270 -14.31 4.62 10.17
N PHE A 271 -15.17 5.53 10.61
CA PHE A 271 -14.95 6.97 10.55
C PHE A 271 -15.04 7.58 11.93
N LEU A 272 -14.43 8.74 12.13
CA LEU A 272 -14.65 9.55 13.32
C LEU A 272 -15.83 10.55 13.16
N GLU A 273 -16.33 11.02 14.29
CA GLU A 273 -17.54 11.85 14.40
C GLU A 273 -17.55 13.12 13.55
N SER A 274 -16.40 13.76 13.38
CA SER A 274 -16.27 14.99 12.60
C SER A 274 -16.28 14.78 11.09
N CYS A 275 -16.38 13.52 10.65
CA CYS A 275 -16.30 13.15 9.26
C CYS A 275 -17.71 12.94 8.68
N THR A 276 -18.03 13.64 7.61
CA THR A 276 -19.25 13.43 6.83
C THR A 276 -18.92 13.08 5.39
N PRO A 277 -18.16 12.00 5.14
CA PRO A 277 -17.74 11.68 3.79
C PRO A 277 -18.93 11.20 2.95
N GLN A 278 -18.82 11.45 1.64
CA GLN A 278 -19.62 10.72 0.69
C GLN A 278 -19.05 9.29 0.61
N ILE A 279 -19.86 8.29 0.91
CA ILE A 279 -19.47 6.89 0.89
C ILE A 279 -20.18 6.18 -0.23
N ASP A 280 -19.41 5.56 -1.10
CA ASP A 280 -19.89 4.74 -2.19
C ASP A 280 -19.32 3.33 -2.04
N VAL A 281 -20.19 2.34 -1.75
CA VAL A 281 -19.84 0.92 -1.67
C VAL A 281 -20.70 0.19 -2.68
N THR A 282 -20.15 -0.16 -3.83
CA THR A 282 -20.90 -0.71 -4.96
C THR A 282 -20.18 -1.88 -5.62
N ASP A 283 -20.95 -2.85 -6.09
CA ASP A 283 -20.46 -3.92 -6.95
C ASP A 283 -19.28 -4.72 -6.37
N ASN A 284 -19.29 -5.02 -5.06
CA ASN A 284 -18.29 -5.88 -4.47
C ASN A 284 -18.79 -7.32 -4.38
N ILE A 285 -17.91 -8.29 -4.59
CA ILE A 285 -18.16 -9.73 -4.53
C ILE A 285 -17.47 -10.30 -3.29
N VAL A 286 -18.23 -11.07 -2.52
CA VAL A 286 -17.74 -11.78 -1.34
C VAL A 286 -18.06 -13.26 -1.45
N TYR A 287 -17.06 -14.12 -1.27
CA TYR A 287 -17.20 -15.56 -1.24
C TYR A 287 -16.61 -16.16 0.04
N GLY A 288 -17.27 -17.16 0.61
CA GLY A 288 -16.80 -17.86 1.79
C GLY A 288 -16.99 -17.12 3.12
N LEU A 289 -17.54 -15.92 3.11
CA LEU A 289 -17.78 -15.13 4.33
C LEU A 289 -19.04 -15.63 5.07
N THR A 290 -18.89 -15.98 6.33
CA THR A 290 -19.97 -16.48 7.18
C THR A 290 -20.83 -15.37 7.81
N LYS A 291 -20.26 -14.19 7.99
CA LYS A 291 -20.91 -13.02 8.58
C LYS A 291 -21.17 -11.91 7.57
N ASN A 292 -21.98 -10.93 7.95
CA ASN A 292 -22.33 -9.82 7.08
C ASN A 292 -21.23 -8.77 7.07
N TRP A 293 -21.10 -8.08 5.95
CA TRP A 293 -20.38 -6.83 5.86
C TRP A 293 -21.07 -5.76 6.71
N ASN A 294 -20.35 -5.15 7.63
CA ASN A 294 -20.86 -4.09 8.48
C ASN A 294 -19.96 -2.86 8.38
N TYR A 295 -20.55 -1.70 8.51
CA TYR A 295 -19.80 -0.49 8.80
C TYR A 295 -19.85 -0.21 10.31
N TYR A 296 -18.78 0.30 10.83
CA TYR A 296 -18.67 0.66 12.23
C TYR A 296 -18.41 2.16 12.37
N HIS A 297 -19.19 2.80 13.22
CA HIS A 297 -19.01 4.19 13.56
C HIS A 297 -18.77 4.32 15.08
N THR A 298 -17.78 5.11 15.47
CA THR A 298 -17.45 5.29 16.91
C THR A 298 -18.36 6.26 17.64
N SER A 299 -19.33 6.87 16.96
CA SER A 299 -20.29 7.81 17.55
C SER A 299 -21.74 7.53 17.14
N SER A 300 -22.65 8.26 17.76
CA SER A 300 -24.09 8.17 17.51
C SER A 300 -24.55 8.62 16.10
N LEU A 301 -23.65 9.14 15.28
CA LEU A 301 -23.96 9.55 13.90
C LEU A 301 -23.64 8.42 12.92
N VAL A 302 -24.48 7.43 12.90
CA VAL A 302 -24.43 6.37 11.89
C VAL A 302 -24.78 6.96 10.54
N LYS A 303 -23.85 6.91 9.58
CA LYS A 303 -24.14 7.22 8.18
C LYS A 303 -24.06 5.95 7.35
N GLU A 304 -25.18 5.59 6.80
CA GLU A 304 -25.23 4.55 5.77
C GLU A 304 -24.50 5.01 4.51
N PRO A 305 -23.96 4.09 3.70
CA PRO A 305 -23.48 4.42 2.37
C PRO A 305 -24.51 5.22 1.60
N THR A 306 -24.07 6.27 0.91
CA THR A 306 -24.94 7.16 0.15
C THR A 306 -25.52 6.51 -1.10
N SER A 307 -24.86 5.49 -1.62
CA SER A 307 -25.36 4.60 -2.68
C SER A 307 -25.47 3.18 -2.15
N GLY A 308 -26.45 2.47 -2.66
CA GLY A 308 -26.89 1.19 -2.14
C GLY A 308 -25.76 0.22 -1.79
N ASN A 309 -25.95 -0.52 -0.72
CA ASN A 309 -25.01 -1.49 -0.20
C ASN A 309 -24.90 -2.70 -1.16
N ASN A 310 -24.08 -2.59 -2.20
CA ASN A 310 -23.94 -3.60 -3.24
C ASN A 310 -22.76 -4.52 -2.96
N ILE A 311 -22.88 -5.30 -1.90
CA ILE A 311 -22.01 -6.43 -1.63
C ILE A 311 -22.79 -7.69 -1.92
N THR A 312 -22.39 -8.39 -2.97
CA THR A 312 -23.04 -9.61 -3.41
C THR A 312 -22.27 -10.81 -2.85
N LYS A 313 -22.97 -11.66 -2.10
CA LYS A 313 -22.46 -12.99 -1.75
C LYS A 313 -22.51 -13.86 -3.00
N HIS A 314 -21.34 -14.27 -3.45
CA HIS A 314 -21.21 -15.14 -4.61
C HIS A 314 -21.40 -16.61 -4.20
N ALA A 315 -22.14 -17.36 -5.00
CA ALA A 315 -22.46 -18.76 -4.67
C ALA A 315 -21.31 -19.74 -4.96
N THR A 316 -20.43 -19.38 -5.90
CA THR A 316 -19.29 -20.18 -6.33
C THR A 316 -17.99 -19.42 -6.08
N ALA A 317 -16.86 -20.13 -6.03
CA ALA A 317 -15.56 -19.48 -5.89
C ALA A 317 -15.30 -18.55 -7.07
N PRO A 318 -14.99 -17.27 -6.82
CA PRO A 318 -14.67 -16.30 -7.87
C PRO A 318 -13.28 -16.52 -8.48
N ILE A 319 -12.44 -17.36 -7.86
CA ILE A 319 -11.12 -17.73 -8.32
C ILE A 319 -11.13 -19.23 -8.67
N THR A 320 -10.64 -19.54 -9.86
CA THR A 320 -10.61 -20.92 -10.39
C THR A 320 -9.24 -21.59 -10.25
N GLN A 321 -8.18 -20.80 -10.18
CA GLN A 321 -6.81 -21.28 -9.97
C GLN A 321 -6.06 -20.34 -9.03
N TYR A 322 -5.30 -20.94 -8.12
CA TYR A 322 -4.55 -20.22 -7.08
C TYR A 322 -3.06 -20.55 -7.20
N ASP A 323 -2.24 -19.60 -7.59
CA ASP A 323 -0.77 -19.68 -7.50
C ASP A 323 -0.27 -18.73 -6.42
N TYR A 324 -0.18 -19.21 -5.20
CA TYR A 324 0.29 -18.43 -4.06
C TYR A 324 1.78 -18.08 -4.12
N VAL A 325 2.57 -18.83 -4.87
CA VAL A 325 4.02 -18.58 -4.99
C VAL A 325 4.26 -17.32 -5.81
N ASN A 326 3.53 -17.17 -6.89
CA ASN A 326 3.68 -16.03 -7.80
C ASN A 326 2.62 -14.93 -7.57
N GLY A 327 1.66 -15.17 -6.67
CA GLY A 327 0.54 -14.24 -6.44
C GLY A 327 -0.38 -14.11 -7.67
N ILE A 328 -0.55 -15.19 -8.41
CA ILE A 328 -1.38 -15.22 -9.63
C ILE A 328 -2.67 -15.97 -9.35
N PHE A 329 -3.80 -15.33 -9.63
CA PHE A 329 -5.11 -15.89 -9.37
C PHE A 329 -5.99 -15.73 -10.60
N THR A 330 -6.46 -16.86 -11.15
CA THR A 330 -7.33 -16.85 -12.33
C THR A 330 -8.78 -16.63 -11.91
N LEU A 331 -9.38 -15.56 -12.36
CA LEU A 331 -10.77 -15.24 -12.07
C LEU A 331 -11.73 -16.10 -12.88
N ALA A 332 -12.86 -16.43 -12.29
CA ALA A 332 -13.97 -17.08 -13.01
C ALA A 332 -14.60 -16.10 -14.03
N SER A 333 -15.13 -16.62 -15.11
CA SER A 333 -15.68 -15.79 -16.20
C SER A 333 -16.92 -15.00 -15.80
N ASP A 334 -17.67 -15.47 -14.81
CA ASP A 334 -18.87 -14.80 -14.29
C ASP A 334 -18.58 -13.61 -13.37
N VAL A 335 -17.31 -13.41 -12.97
CA VAL A 335 -16.86 -12.24 -12.23
C VAL A 335 -15.99 -11.30 -13.09
N ALA A 336 -16.08 -11.41 -14.40
CA ALA A 336 -15.36 -10.52 -15.31
C ALA A 336 -15.70 -9.05 -15.05
N GLY A 337 -14.67 -8.20 -14.95
CA GLY A 337 -14.80 -6.77 -14.62
C GLY A 337 -14.74 -6.44 -13.12
N TYR A 338 -14.61 -7.46 -12.28
CA TYR A 338 -14.35 -7.33 -10.85
C TYR A 338 -12.93 -7.79 -10.53
N GLY A 339 -12.41 -7.33 -9.39
CA GLY A 339 -11.10 -7.74 -8.91
C GLY A 339 -9.94 -7.22 -9.76
N ALA A 340 -8.74 -7.62 -9.38
CA ALA A 340 -7.52 -7.23 -10.07
C ALA A 340 -7.29 -8.04 -11.35
N THR A 341 -6.86 -7.34 -12.39
CA THR A 341 -6.38 -7.93 -13.65
C THR A 341 -4.92 -7.52 -13.84
N ILE A 342 -4.02 -8.22 -13.15
CA ILE A 342 -2.57 -8.00 -13.25
C ILE A 342 -2.02 -9.10 -14.15
N GLU A 343 -1.44 -8.73 -15.28
CA GLU A 343 -0.78 -9.63 -16.23
C GLU A 343 0.61 -10.06 -15.76
#